data_c6123d1705b8de17162d1d3ead58bd70
#
_entry.id   c6123d1705b8de17162d1d3ead58bd70
#
_cell.length_a   1.000
_cell.length_b   1.000
_cell.length_c   1.000
_cell.angle_alpha   90.00
_cell.angle_beta   90.00
_cell.angle_gamma   90.00
#
_symmetry.space_group_name_H-M   'P 1'
#
loop_
_entity.id
_entity.type
_entity.pdbx_description
1 polymer ?
#
loop_
_entity_poly.entity_id
_entity_poly.type
_entity_poly.pdbx_seq_one_letter_code
_entity_poly.pdbx_strand_id
1 'polypeptide(L)'
;MNDGKHVPRIEKHRAMVILLMTMTLLGVFPLDVVLPSFPDLSGYFRTSPSNIALSVSMFAIGLAFSVVLVGPLSDLWGRKKLLLAGIAIAVIGAAGCLASSEYSWFLFFRVIQAVGCGSFVLSQALVQDLFVGKEQERIRIWMVTGGGVFISISPLLGTWLQLQLGWQGSFYVFITLAVIVWLKALFLLRENPHLHTTAHERLFSAYWRLCSDLRFMGYWLISALAFACHFSFIVTSPIIFMERLALSPYEFAWALLLYGVAYVFGGIAASVLHRHLRANTQIVIGLGLIALSGLVMLWLADQLGLSAATVLIPMLICTAGTTITRPIANSKAMSLYPQNAGTSTSVGGVLIFMCGGVISVVINLASEDLTTALALCFLILSATGLGLNVLITRSHLALKVG
;
A
#
# COMPACT_ATOMS: atom_id res chain seq x y z
N MET A 1 12.00 20.82 -44.93
CA MET A 1 11.61 21.59 -43.74
C MET A 1 11.17 20.60 -42.70
N ASN A 2 12.02 20.27 -41.76
CA ASN A 2 11.82 19.25 -40.75
C ASN A 2 11.97 19.89 -39.38
N ASP A 3 10.92 20.61 -38.93
CA ASP A 3 10.86 21.22 -37.61
C ASP A 3 10.54 20.18 -36.54
N GLY A 4 11.49 19.27 -36.31
CA GLY A 4 11.51 18.44 -35.13
C GLY A 4 11.84 19.30 -33.91
N LYS A 5 10.82 19.77 -33.18
CA LYS A 5 10.97 20.46 -31.90
C LYS A 5 11.88 19.64 -30.98
N HIS A 6 13.15 20.05 -30.91
CA HIS A 6 14.08 19.56 -29.89
C HIS A 6 13.57 20.04 -28.53
N VAL A 7 12.82 19.20 -27.84
CA VAL A 7 12.53 19.43 -26.42
C VAL A 7 13.87 19.44 -25.68
N PRO A 8 14.23 20.53 -24.98
CA PRO A 8 15.49 20.60 -24.26
C PRO A 8 15.68 19.40 -23.35
N ARG A 9 16.88 18.87 -23.27
CA ARG A 9 17.21 17.65 -22.47
C ARG A 9 16.72 17.74 -21.02
N ILE A 10 16.72 18.95 -20.45
CA ILE A 10 16.27 19.28 -19.09
C ILE A 10 14.74 19.16 -18.96
N GLU A 11 13.95 19.60 -19.93
CA GLU A 11 12.48 19.50 -19.88
C GLU A 11 12.02 18.06 -19.98
N LYS A 12 12.67 17.27 -20.81
CA LYS A 12 12.39 15.83 -20.94
C LYS A 12 12.72 15.08 -19.65
N HIS A 13 13.79 15.48 -18.97
CA HIS A 13 14.16 14.92 -17.67
C HIS A 13 13.12 15.24 -16.58
N ARG A 14 12.71 16.51 -16.45
CA ARG A 14 11.65 16.93 -15.52
C ARG A 14 10.32 16.22 -15.81
N ALA A 15 9.93 16.12 -17.06
CA ALA A 15 8.71 15.41 -17.47
C ALA A 15 8.73 13.93 -17.06
N MET A 16 9.89 13.27 -17.14
CA MET A 16 10.07 11.89 -16.72
C MET A 16 9.93 11.74 -15.20
N VAL A 17 10.56 12.61 -14.41
CA VAL A 17 10.44 12.58 -12.94
C VAL A 17 8.99 12.81 -12.52
N ILE A 18 8.28 13.77 -13.11
CA ILE A 18 6.86 14.02 -12.83
C ILE A 18 6.01 12.81 -13.20
N LEU A 19 6.28 12.15 -14.32
CA LEU A 19 5.59 10.91 -14.72
C LEU A 19 5.71 9.84 -13.64
N LEU A 20 6.95 9.54 -13.19
CA LEU A 20 7.22 8.52 -12.19
C LEU A 20 6.59 8.84 -10.82
N MET A 21 6.65 10.10 -10.40
CA MET A 21 5.98 10.57 -9.19
C MET A 21 4.46 10.37 -9.27
N THR A 22 3.83 10.80 -10.39
CA THR A 22 2.39 10.65 -10.58
C THR A 22 1.98 9.16 -10.63
N MET A 23 2.77 8.29 -11.25
CA MET A 23 2.53 6.84 -11.23
C MET A 23 2.52 6.29 -9.80
N THR A 24 3.47 6.71 -8.96
CA THR A 24 3.54 6.28 -7.56
C THR A 24 2.28 6.70 -6.79
N LEU A 25 1.81 7.93 -6.98
CA LEU A 25 0.60 8.44 -6.34
C LEU A 25 -0.64 7.68 -6.82
N LEU A 26 -0.77 7.41 -8.13
CA LEU A 26 -1.89 6.66 -8.69
C LEU A 26 -1.95 5.20 -8.20
N GLY A 27 -0.82 4.64 -7.78
CA GLY A 27 -0.80 3.28 -7.21
C GLY A 27 -1.54 3.16 -5.88
N VAL A 28 -1.61 4.23 -5.08
CA VAL A 28 -2.31 4.26 -3.78
C VAL A 28 -3.64 5.03 -3.81
N PHE A 29 -3.83 5.90 -4.80
CA PHE A 29 -5.00 6.76 -4.95
C PHE A 29 -6.35 6.03 -4.80
N PRO A 30 -6.59 4.88 -5.48
CA PRO A 30 -7.89 4.21 -5.40
C PRO A 30 -8.21 3.58 -4.04
N LEU A 31 -7.22 3.41 -3.17
CA LEU A 31 -7.41 2.87 -1.83
C LEU A 31 -7.88 3.95 -0.85
N ASP A 32 -7.22 5.10 -0.84
CA ASP A 32 -7.38 6.07 0.22
C ASP A 32 -8.43 7.16 -0.11
N VAL A 33 -8.49 7.60 -1.38
CA VAL A 33 -9.36 8.73 -1.78
C VAL A 33 -10.85 8.35 -1.80
N VAL A 34 -11.17 7.06 -1.90
CA VAL A 34 -12.56 6.56 -1.90
C VAL A 34 -13.18 6.48 -0.50
N LEU A 35 -12.37 6.46 0.57
CA LEU A 35 -12.84 6.21 1.94
C LEU A 35 -13.94 7.16 2.42
N PRO A 36 -13.86 8.49 2.21
CA PRO A 36 -14.93 9.41 2.61
C PRO A 36 -16.26 9.18 1.90
N SER A 37 -16.25 8.49 0.75
CA SER A 37 -17.45 8.21 -0.04
C SER A 37 -18.21 6.94 0.40
N PHE A 38 -17.81 6.27 1.47
CA PHE A 38 -18.44 5.01 1.91
C PHE A 38 -19.94 5.16 2.18
N PRO A 39 -20.43 6.18 2.91
CA PRO A 39 -21.86 6.35 3.13
C PRO A 39 -22.64 6.51 1.82
N ASP A 40 -22.13 7.33 0.90
CA ASP A 40 -22.76 7.57 -0.39
C ASP A 40 -22.81 6.30 -1.25
N LEU A 41 -21.71 5.53 -1.28
CA LEU A 41 -21.63 4.24 -1.98
C LEU A 41 -22.61 3.23 -1.38
N SER A 42 -22.67 3.16 -0.05
CA SER A 42 -23.60 2.28 0.67
C SER A 42 -25.06 2.61 0.33
N GLY A 43 -25.40 3.90 0.31
CA GLY A 43 -26.74 4.38 -0.08
C GLY A 43 -27.04 4.14 -1.57
N TYR A 44 -26.11 4.42 -2.47
CA TYR A 44 -26.27 4.25 -3.91
C TYR A 44 -26.50 2.79 -4.31
N PHE A 45 -25.67 1.87 -3.79
CA PHE A 45 -25.79 0.44 -4.08
C PHE A 45 -26.78 -0.30 -3.16
N ARG A 46 -27.42 0.40 -2.22
CA ARG A 46 -28.33 -0.19 -1.22
C ARG A 46 -27.74 -1.41 -0.53
N THR A 47 -26.49 -1.29 -0.11
CA THR A 47 -25.72 -2.37 0.50
C THR A 47 -25.17 -1.94 1.86
N SER A 48 -24.66 -2.92 2.64
CA SER A 48 -24.09 -2.61 3.95
C SER A 48 -22.73 -1.88 3.81
N PRO A 49 -22.36 -1.03 4.78
CA PRO A 49 -21.03 -0.41 4.84
C PRO A 49 -19.90 -1.45 4.82
N SER A 50 -20.11 -2.61 5.44
CA SER A 50 -19.15 -3.73 5.41
C SER A 50 -18.88 -4.25 3.99
N ASN A 51 -19.92 -4.28 3.12
CA ASN A 51 -19.73 -4.63 1.71
C ASN A 51 -18.90 -3.58 0.97
N ILE A 52 -19.10 -2.29 1.26
CA ILE A 52 -18.25 -1.25 0.66
C ILE A 52 -16.80 -1.40 1.12
N ALA A 53 -16.56 -1.66 2.40
CA ALA A 53 -15.22 -1.95 2.94
C ALA A 53 -14.61 -3.21 2.28
N LEU A 54 -15.42 -4.24 1.99
CA LEU A 54 -14.98 -5.42 1.24
C LEU A 54 -14.43 -5.04 -0.16
N SER A 55 -14.98 -4.03 -0.81
CA SER A 55 -14.48 -3.60 -2.12
C SER A 55 -13.04 -3.07 -2.08
N VAL A 56 -12.64 -2.43 -0.98
CA VAL A 56 -11.26 -1.96 -0.75
C VAL A 56 -10.34 -3.14 -0.43
N SER A 57 -10.82 -4.09 0.36
CA SER A 57 -10.07 -5.32 0.68
C SER A 57 -9.81 -6.17 -0.57
N MET A 58 -10.84 -6.35 -1.41
CA MET A 58 -10.72 -7.07 -2.69
C MET A 58 -9.83 -6.35 -3.69
N PHE A 59 -9.83 -5.00 -3.66
CA PHE A 59 -8.87 -4.23 -4.44
C PHE A 59 -7.42 -4.52 -3.99
N ALA A 60 -7.14 -4.54 -2.68
CA ALA A 60 -5.81 -4.86 -2.17
C ALA A 60 -5.35 -6.27 -2.55
N ILE A 61 -6.25 -7.27 -2.47
CA ILE A 61 -5.98 -8.64 -2.91
C ILE A 61 -5.70 -8.70 -4.42
N GLY A 62 -6.53 -8.04 -5.24
CA GLY A 62 -6.34 -7.93 -6.69
C GLY A 62 -5.01 -7.26 -7.05
N LEU A 63 -4.63 -6.22 -6.31
CA LEU A 63 -3.35 -5.54 -6.45
C LEU A 63 -2.18 -6.49 -6.13
N ALA A 64 -2.29 -7.29 -5.06
CA ALA A 64 -1.28 -8.29 -4.69
C ALA A 64 -1.03 -9.29 -5.83
N PHE A 65 -2.09 -9.85 -6.41
CA PHE A 65 -1.97 -10.75 -7.57
C PHE A 65 -1.32 -10.06 -8.76
N SER A 66 -1.70 -8.83 -9.05
CA SER A 66 -1.12 -8.08 -10.16
C SER A 66 0.38 -7.84 -9.99
N VAL A 67 0.81 -7.44 -8.80
CA VAL A 67 2.23 -7.17 -8.49
C VAL A 67 3.12 -8.39 -8.72
N VAL A 68 2.62 -9.62 -8.43
CA VAL A 68 3.35 -10.87 -8.75
C VAL A 68 3.64 -10.99 -10.24
N LEU A 69 2.63 -10.69 -11.05
CA LEU A 69 2.67 -10.93 -12.49
C LEU A 69 3.41 -9.81 -13.23
N VAL A 70 3.27 -8.59 -12.78
CA VAL A 70 3.79 -7.39 -13.46
C VAL A 70 5.33 -7.42 -13.58
N GLY A 71 6.05 -7.87 -12.56
CA GLY A 71 7.51 -7.99 -12.59
C GLY A 71 7.97 -8.89 -13.77
N PRO A 72 7.69 -10.19 -13.72
CA PRO A 72 8.06 -11.14 -14.79
C PRO A 72 7.53 -10.77 -16.16
N LEU A 73 6.26 -10.32 -16.24
CA LEU A 73 5.68 -9.94 -17.53
C LEU A 73 6.35 -8.69 -18.13
N SER A 74 6.81 -7.77 -17.31
CA SER A 74 7.51 -6.56 -17.79
C SER A 74 8.87 -6.87 -18.40
N ASP A 75 9.52 -7.92 -17.90
CA ASP A 75 10.81 -8.38 -18.44
C ASP A 75 10.63 -9.16 -19.75
N LEU A 76 9.45 -9.81 -19.96
CA LEU A 76 9.12 -10.54 -21.18
C LEU A 76 8.55 -9.65 -22.30
N TRP A 77 7.58 -8.81 -21.97
CA TRP A 77 6.82 -8.02 -22.95
C TRP A 77 7.36 -6.61 -23.13
N GLY A 78 8.27 -6.19 -22.27
CA GLY A 78 8.79 -4.82 -22.21
C GLY A 78 8.01 -3.95 -21.24
N ARG A 79 8.76 -3.09 -20.53
CA ARG A 79 8.18 -2.27 -19.45
C ARG A 79 7.13 -1.28 -19.93
N LYS A 80 7.37 -0.66 -21.11
CA LYS A 80 6.45 0.33 -21.68
C LYS A 80 5.12 -0.33 -22.09
N LYS A 81 5.14 -1.44 -22.81
CA LYS A 81 3.94 -2.12 -23.28
C LYS A 81 3.08 -2.58 -22.10
N LEU A 82 3.71 -3.23 -21.11
CA LEU A 82 2.98 -3.70 -19.94
C LEU A 82 2.41 -2.56 -19.12
N LEU A 83 3.15 -1.46 -18.95
CA LEU A 83 2.64 -0.26 -18.27
C LEU A 83 1.42 0.32 -18.98
N LEU A 84 1.48 0.50 -20.30
CA LEU A 84 0.36 1.04 -21.08
C LEU A 84 -0.87 0.13 -21.03
N ALA A 85 -0.68 -1.18 -21.14
CA ALA A 85 -1.76 -2.15 -21.00
C ALA A 85 -2.37 -2.13 -19.59
N GLY A 86 -1.54 -2.10 -18.55
CA GLY A 86 -1.99 -2.04 -17.16
C GLY A 86 -2.78 -0.76 -16.85
N ILE A 87 -2.29 0.41 -17.28
CA ILE A 87 -3.04 1.67 -17.11
C ILE A 87 -4.38 1.62 -17.86
N ALA A 88 -4.41 1.08 -19.07
CA ALA A 88 -5.66 0.92 -19.82
C ALA A 88 -6.67 0.03 -19.07
N ILE A 89 -6.21 -1.11 -18.51
CA ILE A 89 -7.03 -1.99 -17.68
C ILE A 89 -7.52 -1.25 -16.44
N ALA A 90 -6.68 -0.46 -15.78
CA ALA A 90 -7.07 0.33 -14.61
C ALA A 90 -8.15 1.37 -14.94
N VAL A 91 -8.02 2.05 -16.08
CA VAL A 91 -9.02 3.03 -16.58
C VAL A 91 -10.33 2.33 -16.92
N ILE A 92 -10.29 1.18 -17.61
CA ILE A 92 -11.50 0.37 -17.92
C ILE A 92 -12.18 -0.06 -16.61
N GLY A 93 -11.42 -0.55 -15.62
CA GLY A 93 -11.95 -0.89 -14.32
C GLY A 93 -12.62 0.30 -13.62
N ALA A 94 -11.96 1.46 -13.59
CA ALA A 94 -12.50 2.66 -12.99
C ALA A 94 -13.77 3.18 -13.72
N ALA A 95 -13.78 3.15 -15.05
CA ALA A 95 -14.96 3.49 -15.86
C ALA A 95 -16.09 2.50 -15.63
N GLY A 96 -15.78 1.21 -15.51
CA GLY A 96 -16.77 0.18 -15.17
C GLY A 96 -17.38 0.39 -13.79
N CYS A 97 -16.59 0.84 -12.79
CA CYS A 97 -17.13 1.23 -11.48
C CYS A 97 -18.16 2.35 -11.60
N LEU A 98 -17.88 3.38 -12.42
CA LEU A 98 -18.81 4.49 -12.67
C LEU A 98 -20.09 4.06 -13.39
N ALA A 99 -19.99 3.09 -14.31
CA ALA A 99 -21.12 2.57 -15.08
C ALA A 99 -21.95 1.53 -14.30
N SER A 100 -21.50 1.09 -13.14
CA SER A 100 -22.16 0.04 -12.36
C SER A 100 -23.40 0.59 -11.66
N SER A 101 -24.54 -0.08 -11.84
CA SER A 101 -25.80 0.15 -11.11
C SER A 101 -25.98 -0.82 -9.93
N GLU A 102 -25.27 -1.94 -9.92
CA GLU A 102 -25.31 -2.97 -8.89
C GLU A 102 -23.96 -3.15 -8.22
N TYR A 103 -23.97 -3.48 -6.92
CA TYR A 103 -22.76 -3.66 -6.13
C TYR A 103 -21.84 -4.77 -6.68
N SER A 104 -22.42 -5.86 -7.20
CA SER A 104 -21.65 -7.00 -7.76
C SER A 104 -20.76 -6.58 -8.94
N TRP A 105 -21.31 -5.77 -9.85
CA TRP A 105 -20.55 -5.20 -10.97
C TRP A 105 -19.51 -4.18 -10.51
N PHE A 106 -19.86 -3.34 -9.53
CA PHE A 106 -18.90 -2.41 -8.92
C PHE A 106 -17.71 -3.18 -8.33
N LEU A 107 -17.97 -4.23 -7.55
CA LEU A 107 -16.92 -5.06 -6.95
C LEU A 107 -16.04 -5.73 -8.02
N PHE A 108 -16.66 -6.27 -9.07
CA PHE A 108 -15.94 -6.88 -10.19
C PHE A 108 -15.00 -5.86 -10.88
N PHE A 109 -15.50 -4.67 -11.20
CA PHE A 109 -14.68 -3.63 -11.82
C PHE A 109 -13.64 -3.05 -10.88
N ARG A 110 -13.85 -3.06 -9.56
CA ARG A 110 -12.83 -2.74 -8.57
C ARG A 110 -11.64 -3.71 -8.63
N VAL A 111 -11.90 -5.00 -8.81
CA VAL A 111 -10.83 -6.00 -9.00
C VAL A 111 -10.08 -5.77 -10.32
N ILE A 112 -10.79 -5.49 -11.42
CA ILE A 112 -10.16 -5.13 -12.70
C ILE A 112 -9.28 -3.88 -12.55
N GLN A 113 -9.79 -2.83 -11.89
CA GLN A 113 -9.03 -1.62 -11.60
C GLN A 113 -7.74 -1.95 -10.82
N ALA A 114 -7.83 -2.80 -9.79
CA ALA A 114 -6.70 -3.22 -8.97
C ALA A 114 -5.63 -3.96 -9.79
N VAL A 115 -6.05 -4.89 -10.66
CA VAL A 115 -5.15 -5.61 -11.56
C VAL A 115 -4.40 -4.63 -12.48
N GLY A 116 -5.08 -3.64 -13.01
CA GLY A 116 -4.44 -2.60 -13.82
C GLY A 116 -3.47 -1.73 -12.99
N CYS A 117 -3.85 -1.35 -11.77
CA CYS A 117 -3.05 -0.51 -10.87
C CYS A 117 -1.72 -1.15 -10.45
N GLY A 118 -1.62 -2.48 -10.46
CA GLY A 118 -0.35 -3.16 -10.21
C GLY A 118 0.77 -2.75 -11.16
N SER A 119 0.44 -2.29 -12.37
CA SER A 119 1.43 -1.78 -13.32
C SER A 119 2.18 -0.54 -12.83
N PHE A 120 1.62 0.24 -11.89
CA PHE A 120 2.29 1.42 -11.33
C PHE A 120 3.55 1.07 -10.52
N VAL A 121 3.68 -0.17 -10.05
CA VAL A 121 4.92 -0.69 -9.42
C VAL A 121 6.11 -0.58 -10.38
N LEU A 122 5.89 -0.60 -11.70
CA LEU A 122 6.95 -0.41 -12.69
C LEU A 122 7.64 0.95 -12.59
N SER A 123 7.05 1.93 -11.90
CA SER A 123 7.71 3.21 -11.63
C SER A 123 9.07 3.02 -10.96
N GLN A 124 9.19 2.10 -10.00
CA GLN A 124 10.44 1.79 -9.30
C GLN A 124 11.48 1.15 -10.24
N ALA A 125 11.03 0.26 -11.11
CA ALA A 125 11.87 -0.39 -12.11
C ALA A 125 12.34 0.63 -13.17
N LEU A 126 11.45 1.51 -13.63
CA LEU A 126 11.80 2.59 -14.56
C LEU A 126 12.82 3.58 -13.97
N VAL A 127 12.75 3.87 -12.66
CA VAL A 127 13.80 4.67 -12.01
C VAL A 127 15.15 3.98 -12.11
N GLN A 128 15.20 2.67 -11.94
CA GLN A 128 16.44 1.91 -12.03
C GLN A 128 17.01 1.90 -13.46
N ASP A 129 16.13 1.84 -14.47
CA ASP A 129 16.55 1.77 -15.87
C ASP A 129 16.96 3.13 -16.45
N LEU A 130 16.38 4.21 -15.94
CA LEU A 130 16.52 5.55 -16.55
C LEU A 130 17.51 6.45 -15.82
N PHE A 131 17.83 6.16 -14.56
CA PHE A 131 18.67 7.01 -13.71
C PHE A 131 19.77 6.21 -13.05
N VAL A 132 20.92 6.83 -12.76
CA VAL A 132 22.08 6.18 -12.14
C VAL A 132 22.64 6.98 -10.98
N GLY A 133 23.27 6.30 -10.01
CA GLY A 133 23.98 6.91 -8.90
C GLY A 133 23.09 7.76 -7.98
N LYS A 134 23.62 8.91 -7.53
CA LYS A 134 22.95 9.81 -6.57
C LYS A 134 21.59 10.34 -7.06
N GLU A 135 21.39 10.46 -8.36
CA GLU A 135 20.13 10.92 -8.93
C GLU A 135 19.04 9.87 -8.77
N GLN A 136 19.33 8.61 -9.02
CA GLN A 136 18.43 7.48 -8.78
C GLN A 136 17.97 7.43 -7.33
N GLU A 137 18.90 7.55 -6.37
CA GLU A 137 18.60 7.57 -4.95
C GLU A 137 17.68 8.74 -4.58
N ARG A 138 17.99 9.93 -5.09
CA ARG A 138 17.19 11.15 -4.86
C ARG A 138 15.76 11.01 -5.36
N ILE A 139 15.55 10.46 -6.56
CA ILE A 139 14.21 10.24 -7.12
C ILE A 139 13.43 9.22 -6.29
N ARG A 140 14.07 8.13 -5.87
CA ARG A 140 13.46 7.14 -4.96
C ARG A 140 13.02 7.77 -3.63
N ILE A 141 13.86 8.62 -3.03
CA ILE A 141 13.50 9.35 -1.82
C ILE A 141 12.27 10.22 -2.07
N TRP A 142 12.22 10.97 -3.17
CA TRP A 142 11.07 11.81 -3.50
C TRP A 142 9.80 10.99 -3.71
N MET A 143 9.87 9.83 -4.36
CA MET A 143 8.72 8.94 -4.57
C MET A 143 8.17 8.42 -3.23
N VAL A 144 9.03 7.97 -2.33
CA VAL A 144 8.63 7.48 -1.01
C VAL A 144 8.05 8.61 -0.15
N THR A 145 8.72 9.76 -0.11
CA THR A 145 8.26 10.92 0.66
C THR A 145 6.95 11.47 0.09
N GLY A 146 6.86 11.63 -1.23
CA GLY A 146 5.65 12.10 -1.89
C GLY A 146 4.47 11.14 -1.69
N GLY A 147 4.71 9.83 -1.73
CA GLY A 147 3.71 8.82 -1.41
C GLY A 147 3.20 8.93 0.03
N GLY A 148 4.11 9.10 1.01
CA GLY A 148 3.75 9.28 2.42
C GLY A 148 2.93 10.56 2.67
N VAL A 149 3.34 11.68 2.07
CA VAL A 149 2.59 12.94 2.13
C VAL A 149 1.20 12.78 1.50
N PHE A 150 1.13 12.09 0.35
CA PHE A 150 -0.14 11.86 -0.34
C PHE A 150 -1.11 11.03 0.51
N ILE A 151 -0.65 9.93 1.12
CA ILE A 151 -1.47 9.09 2.01
C ILE A 151 -2.06 9.93 3.15
N SER A 152 -1.29 10.90 3.70
CA SER A 152 -1.78 11.77 4.78
C SER A 152 -2.83 12.79 4.32
N ILE A 153 -2.75 13.25 3.07
CA ILE A 153 -3.65 14.28 2.52
C ILE A 153 -4.83 13.66 1.75
N SER A 154 -4.70 12.42 1.31
CA SER A 154 -5.70 11.73 0.47
C SER A 154 -7.12 11.71 1.05
N PRO A 155 -7.35 11.59 2.37
CA PRO A 155 -8.70 11.66 2.91
C PRO A 155 -9.34 13.05 2.76
N LEU A 156 -8.56 14.13 2.92
CA LEU A 156 -9.05 15.50 2.69
C LEU A 156 -9.41 15.72 1.23
N LEU A 157 -8.55 15.24 0.31
CA LEU A 157 -8.83 15.29 -1.12
C LEU A 157 -10.09 14.48 -1.45
N GLY A 158 -10.23 13.28 -0.88
CA GLY A 158 -11.39 12.43 -1.05
C GLY A 158 -12.67 13.08 -0.57
N THR A 159 -12.64 13.69 0.61
CA THR A 159 -13.77 14.45 1.16
C THR A 159 -14.16 15.62 0.27
N TRP A 160 -13.20 16.40 -0.20
CA TRP A 160 -13.48 17.51 -1.11
C TRP A 160 -14.12 17.03 -2.42
N LEU A 161 -13.57 15.96 -3.02
CA LEU A 161 -14.12 15.37 -4.24
C LEU A 161 -15.54 14.82 -4.03
N GLN A 162 -15.78 14.13 -2.92
CA GLN A 162 -17.08 13.58 -2.57
C GLN A 162 -18.13 14.68 -2.41
N LEU A 163 -17.80 15.79 -1.75
CA LEU A 163 -18.74 16.90 -1.56
C LEU A 163 -19.02 17.69 -2.83
N GLN A 164 -18.06 17.77 -3.78
CA GLN A 164 -18.24 18.51 -5.03
C GLN A 164 -18.85 17.67 -6.16
N LEU A 165 -18.47 16.40 -6.25
CA LEU A 165 -18.77 15.53 -7.41
C LEU A 165 -19.44 14.21 -6.99
N GLY A 166 -19.79 14.04 -5.71
CA GLY A 166 -20.29 12.78 -5.19
C GLY A 166 -19.19 11.70 -5.14
N TRP A 167 -19.58 10.47 -4.83
CA TRP A 167 -18.67 9.34 -4.78
C TRP A 167 -17.91 9.09 -6.09
N GLN A 168 -18.49 9.48 -7.21
CA GLN A 168 -17.91 9.36 -8.55
C GLN A 168 -16.66 10.23 -8.73
N GLY A 169 -16.51 11.29 -7.96
CA GLY A 169 -15.42 12.27 -8.08
C GLY A 169 -14.04 11.65 -8.00
N SER A 170 -13.83 10.70 -7.09
CA SER A 170 -12.57 9.97 -6.95
C SER A 170 -12.21 9.17 -8.21
N PHE A 171 -13.19 8.55 -8.85
CA PHE A 171 -12.99 7.78 -10.09
C PHE A 171 -12.74 8.69 -11.29
N TYR A 172 -13.44 9.82 -11.42
CA TYR A 172 -13.20 10.80 -12.50
C TYR A 172 -11.78 11.35 -12.44
N VAL A 173 -11.31 11.74 -11.26
CA VAL A 173 -9.95 12.26 -11.10
C VAL A 173 -8.91 11.16 -11.37
N PHE A 174 -9.14 9.93 -10.88
CA PHE A 174 -8.27 8.81 -11.19
C PHE A 174 -8.16 8.56 -12.69
N ILE A 175 -9.28 8.46 -13.41
CA ILE A 175 -9.30 8.23 -14.86
C ILE A 175 -8.55 9.36 -15.59
N THR A 176 -8.83 10.61 -15.23
CA THR A 176 -8.19 11.77 -15.87
C THR A 176 -6.67 11.74 -15.70
N LEU A 177 -6.20 11.53 -14.47
CA LEU A 177 -4.76 11.44 -14.19
C LEU A 177 -4.13 10.21 -14.85
N ALA A 178 -4.81 9.06 -14.82
CA ALA A 178 -4.31 7.83 -15.44
C ALA A 178 -4.19 7.97 -16.97
N VAL A 179 -5.15 8.62 -17.63
CA VAL A 179 -5.09 8.91 -19.08
C VAL A 179 -3.95 9.89 -19.39
N ILE A 180 -3.75 10.93 -18.57
CA ILE A 180 -2.60 11.85 -18.74
C ILE A 180 -1.27 11.09 -18.59
N VAL A 181 -1.16 10.20 -17.61
CA VAL A 181 0.03 9.37 -17.41
C VAL A 181 0.21 8.40 -18.59
N TRP A 182 -0.85 7.80 -19.08
CA TRP A 182 -0.83 6.91 -20.24
C TRP A 182 -0.30 7.61 -21.48
N LEU A 183 -0.85 8.81 -21.79
CA LEU A 183 -0.39 9.63 -22.91
C LEU A 183 1.08 10.04 -22.75
N LYS A 184 1.46 10.52 -21.55
CA LYS A 184 2.88 10.87 -21.30
C LYS A 184 3.79 9.65 -21.43
N ALA A 185 3.41 8.48 -20.89
CA ALA A 185 4.18 7.25 -21.00
C ALA A 185 4.34 6.81 -22.48
N LEU A 186 3.27 6.96 -23.28
CA LEU A 186 3.29 6.63 -24.70
C LEU A 186 4.38 7.42 -25.46
N PHE A 187 4.54 8.72 -25.17
CA PHE A 187 5.47 9.60 -25.88
C PHE A 187 6.87 9.71 -25.23
N LEU A 188 6.95 9.65 -23.89
CA LEU A 188 8.23 9.82 -23.19
C LEU A 188 9.02 8.51 -23.06
N LEU A 189 8.35 7.37 -22.82
CA LEU A 189 9.03 6.09 -22.63
C LEU A 189 9.43 5.49 -23.97
N ARG A 190 10.66 5.00 -24.01
CA ARG A 190 11.18 4.18 -25.12
C ARG A 190 11.31 2.74 -24.66
N GLU A 191 10.99 1.78 -25.51
CA GLU A 191 11.23 0.37 -25.26
C GLU A 191 12.73 0.09 -25.33
N ASN A 192 13.24 -0.67 -24.38
CA ASN A 192 14.63 -1.10 -24.39
C ASN A 192 14.69 -2.55 -24.91
N PRO A 193 15.18 -2.78 -26.14
CA PRO A 193 15.12 -4.11 -26.77
C PRO A 193 16.01 -5.17 -26.11
N HIS A 194 16.95 -4.78 -25.24
CA HIS A 194 17.99 -5.66 -24.72
C HIS A 194 17.61 -6.51 -23.51
N LEU A 195 16.37 -6.41 -23.01
CA LEU A 195 15.91 -7.12 -21.80
C LEU A 195 15.35 -8.54 -22.07
N HIS A 196 15.23 -8.96 -23.34
CA HIS A 196 14.32 -10.05 -23.72
C HIS A 196 14.87 -11.50 -23.69
N THR A 197 16.13 -11.79 -23.34
CA THR A 197 16.68 -13.10 -23.79
C THR A 197 17.15 -14.10 -22.72
N THR A 198 17.20 -13.81 -21.43
CA THR A 198 17.74 -14.79 -20.47
C THR A 198 17.01 -14.87 -19.11
N ALA A 199 15.89 -14.20 -18.96
CA ALA A 199 15.31 -13.94 -17.63
C ALA A 199 14.39 -15.05 -17.09
N HIS A 200 13.74 -15.85 -17.95
CA HIS A 200 12.58 -16.66 -17.52
C HIS A 200 12.93 -17.82 -16.58
N GLU A 201 13.92 -18.64 -16.90
CA GLU A 201 14.32 -19.75 -16.02
C GLU A 201 14.98 -19.27 -14.72
N ARG A 202 15.73 -18.15 -14.80
CA ARG A 202 16.39 -17.56 -13.62
C ARG A 202 15.39 -16.88 -12.68
N LEU A 203 14.31 -16.29 -13.19
CA LEU A 203 13.30 -15.62 -12.37
C LEU A 203 12.52 -16.61 -11.51
N PHE A 204 11.97 -17.69 -12.10
CA PHE A 204 11.22 -18.69 -11.34
C PHE A 204 12.07 -19.33 -10.25
N SER A 205 13.31 -19.68 -10.57
CA SER A 205 14.25 -20.24 -9.60
C SER A 205 14.61 -19.24 -8.49
N ALA A 206 14.69 -17.95 -8.81
CA ALA A 206 14.90 -16.89 -7.83
C ALA A 206 13.71 -16.75 -6.89
N TYR A 207 12.46 -16.70 -7.41
CA TYR A 207 11.24 -16.69 -6.60
C TYR A 207 11.17 -17.91 -5.68
N TRP A 208 11.39 -19.11 -6.23
CA TRP A 208 11.38 -20.34 -5.45
C TRP A 208 12.39 -20.33 -4.31
N ARG A 209 13.63 -19.92 -4.60
CA ARG A 209 14.69 -19.79 -3.60
C ARG A 209 14.35 -18.80 -2.50
N LEU A 210 13.81 -17.63 -2.88
CA LEU A 210 13.41 -16.59 -1.92
C LEU A 210 12.24 -17.05 -1.05
N CYS A 211 11.21 -17.66 -1.64
CA CYS A 211 10.05 -18.17 -0.93
C CYS A 211 10.37 -19.39 -0.05
N SER A 212 11.44 -20.13 -0.34
CA SER A 212 11.89 -21.26 0.48
C SER A 212 12.77 -20.85 1.67
N ASP A 213 13.26 -19.62 1.71
CA ASP A 213 14.07 -19.12 2.84
C ASP A 213 13.17 -18.59 3.96
N LEU A 214 13.13 -19.33 5.08
CA LEU A 214 12.32 -18.99 6.25
C LEU A 214 12.66 -17.60 6.83
N ARG A 215 13.92 -17.16 6.75
CA ARG A 215 14.33 -15.86 7.28
C ARG A 215 13.81 -14.74 6.38
N PHE A 216 13.97 -14.92 5.08
CA PHE A 216 13.48 -13.98 4.08
C PHE A 216 11.96 -13.81 4.19
N MET A 217 11.23 -14.92 4.15
CA MET A 217 9.78 -14.94 4.28
C MET A 217 9.32 -14.43 5.64
N GLY A 218 10.04 -14.78 6.71
CA GLY A 218 9.71 -14.34 8.07
C GLY A 218 9.83 -12.84 8.26
N TYR A 219 10.85 -12.17 7.74
CA TYR A 219 10.96 -10.71 7.82
C TYR A 219 9.88 -10.01 6.97
N TRP A 220 9.57 -10.50 5.78
CA TRP A 220 8.47 -9.96 4.97
C TRP A 220 7.12 -10.20 5.62
N LEU A 221 6.89 -11.36 6.24
CA LEU A 221 5.67 -11.63 7.01
C LEU A 221 5.53 -10.69 8.21
N ILE A 222 6.59 -10.45 8.98
CA ILE A 222 6.56 -9.45 10.08
C ILE A 222 6.12 -8.08 9.55
N SER A 223 6.68 -7.65 8.43
CA SER A 223 6.27 -6.39 7.80
C SER A 223 4.81 -6.41 7.32
N ALA A 224 4.37 -7.52 6.74
CA ALA A 224 3.01 -7.70 6.25
C ALA A 224 1.98 -7.72 7.38
N LEU A 225 2.27 -8.38 8.50
CA LEU A 225 1.40 -8.40 9.69
C LEU A 225 1.27 -7.01 10.32
N ALA A 226 2.37 -6.26 10.44
CA ALA A 226 2.33 -4.88 10.90
C ALA A 226 1.54 -3.96 9.94
N PHE A 227 1.66 -4.17 8.62
CA PHE A 227 0.84 -3.46 7.63
C PHE A 227 -0.63 -3.84 7.74
N ALA A 228 -0.95 -5.11 7.97
CA ALA A 228 -2.32 -5.58 8.07
C ALA A 228 -3.08 -4.92 9.23
N CYS A 229 -2.42 -4.66 10.37
CA CYS A 229 -3.01 -3.88 11.48
C CYS A 229 -3.41 -2.48 11.00
N HIS A 230 -2.50 -1.79 10.35
CA HIS A 230 -2.73 -0.46 9.79
C HIS A 230 -3.82 -0.47 8.72
N PHE A 231 -3.72 -1.36 7.74
CA PHE A 231 -4.65 -1.43 6.61
C PHE A 231 -6.07 -1.79 7.06
N SER A 232 -6.22 -2.70 8.02
CA SER A 232 -7.52 -3.06 8.57
C SER A 232 -8.22 -1.88 9.23
N PHE A 233 -7.49 -1.04 9.96
CA PHE A 233 -8.05 0.21 10.48
C PHE A 233 -8.48 1.15 9.34
N ILE A 234 -7.64 1.35 8.34
CA ILE A 234 -7.98 2.23 7.20
C ILE A 234 -9.29 1.78 6.55
N VAL A 235 -9.45 0.48 6.29
CA VAL A 235 -10.66 -0.08 5.65
C VAL A 235 -11.90 0.02 6.54
N THR A 236 -11.76 -0.14 7.85
CA THR A 236 -12.90 -0.09 8.79
C THR A 236 -13.18 1.31 9.32
N SER A 237 -12.25 2.25 9.19
CA SER A 237 -12.37 3.60 9.74
C SER A 237 -13.61 4.37 9.26
N PRO A 238 -14.05 4.32 7.98
CA PRO A 238 -15.28 4.99 7.57
C PRO A 238 -16.51 4.42 8.29
N ILE A 239 -16.56 3.11 8.52
CA ILE A 239 -17.68 2.46 9.22
C ILE A 239 -17.72 2.94 10.68
N ILE A 240 -16.56 2.96 11.34
CA ILE A 240 -16.47 3.38 12.75
C ILE A 240 -16.79 4.86 12.90
N PHE A 241 -16.14 5.72 12.13
CA PHE A 241 -16.25 7.15 12.30
C PHE A 241 -17.49 7.76 11.66
N MET A 242 -17.85 7.39 10.45
CA MET A 242 -18.95 8.05 9.74
C MET A 242 -20.29 7.34 9.98
N GLU A 243 -20.33 6.00 10.05
CA GLU A 243 -21.58 5.26 10.21
C GLU A 243 -21.96 5.11 11.71
N ARG A 244 -21.01 4.70 12.57
CA ARG A 244 -21.30 4.43 13.99
C ARG A 244 -21.22 5.66 14.87
N LEU A 245 -20.21 6.52 14.66
CA LEU A 245 -20.03 7.77 15.41
C LEU A 245 -20.69 8.97 14.74
N ALA A 246 -21.28 8.79 13.57
CA ALA A 246 -21.95 9.83 12.79
C ALA A 246 -21.11 11.09 12.56
N LEU A 247 -19.78 10.96 12.46
CA LEU A 247 -18.89 12.06 12.12
C LEU A 247 -19.15 12.52 10.70
N SER A 248 -19.08 13.82 10.47
CA SER A 248 -19.10 14.40 9.14
C SER A 248 -17.88 13.96 8.32
N PRO A 249 -17.95 14.01 6.97
CA PRO A 249 -16.79 13.69 6.11
C PRO A 249 -15.54 14.52 6.44
N TYR A 250 -15.69 15.77 6.85
CA TYR A 250 -14.55 16.61 7.25
C TYR A 250 -13.95 16.19 8.58
N GLU A 251 -14.77 15.88 9.59
CA GLU A 251 -14.26 15.37 10.88
C GLU A 251 -13.53 14.04 10.71
N PHE A 252 -14.07 13.15 9.88
CA PHE A 252 -13.37 11.92 9.47
C PHE A 252 -12.02 12.20 8.79
N ALA A 253 -11.99 13.14 7.84
CA ALA A 253 -10.76 13.51 7.16
C ALA A 253 -9.71 14.10 8.12
N TRP A 254 -10.13 14.93 9.09
CA TRP A 254 -9.24 15.45 10.14
C TRP A 254 -8.71 14.33 11.05
N ALA A 255 -9.55 13.36 11.41
CA ALA A 255 -9.12 12.19 12.18
C ALA A 255 -8.03 11.38 11.44
N LEU A 256 -8.21 11.16 10.14
CA LEU A 256 -7.21 10.48 9.34
C LEU A 256 -5.96 11.34 9.05
N LEU A 257 -6.08 12.66 8.98
CA LEU A 257 -4.92 13.54 8.90
C LEU A 257 -4.08 13.47 10.17
N LEU A 258 -4.70 13.50 11.36
CA LEU A 258 -4.01 13.32 12.64
C LEU A 258 -3.24 11.98 12.68
N TYR A 259 -3.86 10.93 12.19
CA TYR A 259 -3.24 9.63 12.00
C TYR A 259 -2.02 9.71 11.04
N GLY A 260 -2.14 10.41 9.90
CA GLY A 260 -1.04 10.65 8.97
C GLY A 260 0.13 11.41 9.60
N VAL A 261 -0.15 12.41 10.44
CA VAL A 261 0.86 13.14 11.21
C VAL A 261 1.60 12.18 12.17
N ALA A 262 0.89 11.28 12.85
CA ALA A 262 1.52 10.26 13.70
C ALA A 262 2.43 9.31 12.89
N TYR A 263 2.08 9.02 11.64
CA TYR A 263 2.93 8.22 10.73
C TYR A 263 4.27 8.92 10.47
N VAL A 264 4.27 10.22 10.24
CA VAL A 264 5.50 11.03 10.05
C VAL A 264 6.35 11.05 11.32
N PHE A 265 5.75 11.34 12.48
CA PHE A 265 6.48 11.33 13.75
C PHE A 265 7.03 9.96 14.11
N GLY A 266 6.26 8.90 13.87
CA GLY A 266 6.72 7.53 14.05
C GLY A 266 7.91 7.19 13.14
N GLY A 267 7.91 7.66 11.90
CA GLY A 267 9.04 7.52 10.97
C GLY A 267 10.30 8.25 11.45
N ILE A 268 10.16 9.45 11.99
CA ILE A 268 11.27 10.20 12.60
C ILE A 268 11.81 9.45 13.83
N ALA A 269 10.93 8.98 14.72
CA ALA A 269 11.31 8.19 15.88
C ALA A 269 12.04 6.91 15.47
N ALA A 270 11.55 6.19 14.46
CA ALA A 270 12.21 5.02 13.90
C ALA A 270 13.64 5.32 13.42
N SER A 271 13.82 6.45 12.73
CA SER A 271 15.14 6.91 12.25
C SER A 271 16.12 7.21 13.39
N VAL A 272 15.63 7.81 14.47
CA VAL A 272 16.44 8.08 15.68
C VAL A 272 16.80 6.77 16.39
N LEU A 273 15.82 5.88 16.59
CA LEU A 273 16.04 4.58 17.21
C LEU A 273 17.07 3.74 16.43
N HIS A 274 17.04 3.84 15.10
CA HIS A 274 17.97 3.09 14.24
C HIS A 274 19.45 3.42 14.51
N ARG A 275 19.75 4.61 15.01
CA ARG A 275 21.12 5.01 15.36
C ARG A 275 21.61 4.40 16.67
N HIS A 276 20.71 4.02 17.57
CA HIS A 276 21.04 3.62 18.94
C HIS A 276 20.71 2.16 19.25
N LEU A 277 19.78 1.53 18.51
CA LEU A 277 19.28 0.21 18.82
C LEU A 277 19.56 -0.79 17.70
N ARG A 278 19.79 -2.06 18.09
CA ARG A 278 19.90 -3.16 17.14
C ARG A 278 18.57 -3.37 16.41
N ALA A 279 18.62 -3.77 15.12
CA ALA A 279 17.44 -3.98 14.29
C ALA A 279 16.41 -4.93 14.93
N ASN A 280 16.87 -6.02 15.54
CA ASN A 280 15.99 -6.99 16.22
C ASN A 280 15.24 -6.36 17.41
N THR A 281 15.92 -5.54 18.22
CA THR A 281 15.31 -4.81 19.34
C THR A 281 14.23 -3.84 18.85
N GLN A 282 14.48 -3.17 17.73
CA GLN A 282 13.51 -2.24 17.15
C GLN A 282 12.25 -2.98 16.65
N ILE A 283 12.40 -4.16 16.02
CA ILE A 283 11.26 -5.01 15.61
C ILE A 283 10.45 -5.41 16.86
N VAL A 284 11.11 -5.82 17.94
CA VAL A 284 10.43 -6.20 19.19
C VAL A 284 9.68 -5.01 19.81
N ILE A 285 10.31 -3.83 19.87
CA ILE A 285 9.67 -2.60 20.37
C ILE A 285 8.45 -2.24 19.51
N GLY A 286 8.60 -2.25 18.19
CA GLY A 286 7.52 -1.87 17.30
C GLY A 286 6.32 -2.83 17.37
N LEU A 287 6.57 -4.16 17.41
CA LEU A 287 5.51 -5.15 17.61
C LEU A 287 4.91 -5.06 19.02
N GLY A 288 5.71 -4.75 20.04
CA GLY A 288 5.24 -4.50 21.40
C GLY A 288 4.31 -3.29 21.48
N LEU A 289 4.60 -2.20 20.74
CA LEU A 289 3.70 -1.05 20.62
C LEU A 289 2.39 -1.42 19.93
N ILE A 290 2.42 -2.26 18.89
CA ILE A 290 1.19 -2.76 18.25
C ILE A 290 0.36 -3.59 19.25
N ALA A 291 1.00 -4.47 20.03
CA ALA A 291 0.31 -5.22 21.10
C ALA A 291 -0.28 -4.28 22.15
N LEU A 292 0.50 -3.31 22.62
CA LEU A 292 0.03 -2.30 23.58
C LEU A 292 -1.18 -1.53 23.05
N SER A 293 -1.18 -1.19 21.76
CA SER A 293 -2.32 -0.49 21.15
C SER A 293 -3.60 -1.32 21.21
N GLY A 294 -3.51 -2.64 20.98
CA GLY A 294 -4.65 -3.55 21.14
C GLY A 294 -5.18 -3.60 22.57
N LEU A 295 -4.29 -3.69 23.56
CA LEU A 295 -4.67 -3.66 24.97
C LEU A 295 -5.32 -2.32 25.38
N VAL A 296 -4.73 -1.21 24.94
CA VAL A 296 -5.28 0.15 25.22
C VAL A 296 -6.65 0.31 24.55
N MET A 297 -6.83 -0.22 23.33
CA MET A 297 -8.12 -0.16 22.63
C MET A 297 -9.20 -0.93 23.39
N LEU A 298 -8.91 -2.15 23.87
CA LEU A 298 -9.85 -2.93 24.68
C LEU A 298 -10.19 -2.22 25.98
N TRP A 299 -9.19 -1.70 26.68
CA TRP A 299 -9.39 -0.98 27.94
C TRP A 299 -10.23 0.28 27.75
N LEU A 300 -9.92 1.11 26.74
CA LEU A 300 -10.70 2.32 26.47
C LEU A 300 -12.12 2.00 26.02
N ALA A 301 -12.32 0.93 25.23
CA ALA A 301 -13.66 0.49 24.82
C ALA A 301 -14.52 0.07 26.02
N ASP A 302 -13.93 -0.61 26.99
CA ASP A 302 -14.60 -0.99 28.25
C ASP A 302 -14.96 0.22 29.11
N GLN A 303 -14.04 1.18 29.26
CA GLN A 303 -14.23 2.34 30.15
C GLN A 303 -15.08 3.46 29.55
N LEU A 304 -14.92 3.75 28.26
CA LEU A 304 -15.50 4.92 27.59
C LEU A 304 -16.54 4.55 26.52
N GLY A 305 -16.71 3.27 26.24
CA GLY A 305 -17.49 2.82 25.09
C GLY A 305 -16.88 3.26 23.76
N LEU A 306 -17.70 3.26 22.71
CA LEU A 306 -17.26 3.66 21.39
C LEU A 306 -17.20 5.19 21.30
N SER A 307 -16.01 5.73 21.07
CA SER A 307 -15.75 7.15 20.84
C SER A 307 -14.58 7.33 19.85
N ALA A 308 -14.41 8.51 19.30
CA ALA A 308 -13.27 8.80 18.44
C ALA A 308 -11.94 8.59 19.18
N ALA A 309 -11.85 8.95 20.45
CA ALA A 309 -10.67 8.77 21.28
C ALA A 309 -10.33 7.29 21.51
N THR A 310 -11.36 6.44 21.73
CA THR A 310 -11.21 4.99 21.92
C THR A 310 -10.52 4.32 20.76
N VAL A 311 -10.65 4.86 19.56
CA VAL A 311 -10.06 4.31 18.34
C VAL A 311 -8.78 5.05 17.95
N LEU A 312 -8.77 6.40 17.97
CA LEU A 312 -7.61 7.19 17.52
C LEU A 312 -6.39 7.03 18.42
N ILE A 313 -6.56 7.08 19.76
CA ILE A 313 -5.42 6.98 20.68
C ILE A 313 -4.65 5.66 20.48
N PRO A 314 -5.30 4.48 20.50
CA PRO A 314 -4.60 3.24 20.18
C PRO A 314 -3.99 3.23 18.79
N MET A 315 -4.67 3.82 17.80
CA MET A 315 -4.16 3.86 16.43
C MET A 315 -2.89 4.71 16.28
N LEU A 316 -2.73 5.79 17.04
CA LEU A 316 -1.47 6.54 17.07
C LEU A 316 -0.32 5.66 17.59
N ILE A 317 -0.57 4.84 18.62
CA ILE A 317 0.41 3.87 19.17
C ILE A 317 0.72 2.78 18.14
N CYS A 318 -0.31 2.18 17.52
CA CYS A 318 -0.16 1.18 16.46
C CYS A 318 0.66 1.72 15.28
N THR A 319 0.42 2.97 14.88
CA THR A 319 1.14 3.64 13.81
C THR A 319 2.62 3.80 14.13
N ALA A 320 2.95 4.22 15.35
CA ALA A 320 4.34 4.28 15.80
C ALA A 320 5.00 2.89 15.75
N GLY A 321 4.33 1.85 16.21
CA GLY A 321 4.80 0.48 16.13
C GLY A 321 5.04 0.01 14.69
N THR A 322 4.12 0.30 13.80
CA THR A 322 4.18 -0.07 12.37
C THR A 322 5.33 0.65 11.65
N THR A 323 5.50 1.95 11.89
CA THR A 323 6.55 2.76 11.26
C THR A 323 7.95 2.42 11.75
N ILE A 324 8.08 1.86 12.96
CA ILE A 324 9.34 1.32 13.48
C ILE A 324 9.61 -0.07 12.88
N THR A 325 8.62 -0.97 12.87
CA THR A 325 8.79 -2.38 12.49
C THR A 325 9.06 -2.56 11.00
N ARG A 326 8.21 -1.98 10.14
CA ARG A 326 8.18 -2.28 8.71
C ARG A 326 9.48 -1.93 7.96
N PRO A 327 10.06 -0.72 8.07
CA PRO A 327 11.26 -0.38 7.34
C PRO A 327 12.44 -1.30 7.69
N ILE A 328 12.53 -1.69 8.96
CA ILE A 328 13.62 -2.54 9.45
C ILE A 328 13.44 -3.98 8.97
N ALA A 329 12.23 -4.53 9.05
CA ALA A 329 11.93 -5.87 8.55
C ALA A 329 12.17 -5.94 7.04
N ASN A 330 11.70 -4.95 6.26
CA ASN A 330 11.95 -4.85 4.82
C ASN A 330 13.45 -4.80 4.50
N SER A 331 14.19 -3.95 5.21
CA SER A 331 15.65 -3.81 5.03
C SER A 331 16.38 -5.13 5.34
N LYS A 332 15.97 -5.82 6.40
CA LYS A 332 16.52 -7.14 6.75
C LYS A 332 16.23 -8.19 5.68
N ALA A 333 14.99 -8.28 5.20
CA ALA A 333 14.64 -9.19 4.12
C ALA A 333 15.45 -8.91 2.85
N MET A 334 15.52 -7.65 2.42
CA MET A 334 16.27 -7.25 1.23
C MET A 334 17.78 -7.48 1.35
N SER A 335 18.36 -7.31 2.55
CA SER A 335 19.78 -7.52 2.79
C SER A 335 20.22 -8.98 2.70
N LEU A 336 19.31 -9.95 2.80
CA LEU A 336 19.60 -11.37 2.62
C LEU A 336 19.91 -11.71 1.15
N TYR A 337 19.30 -10.97 0.21
CA TYR A 337 19.46 -11.20 -1.24
C TYR A 337 19.66 -9.89 -1.99
N PRO A 338 20.79 -9.18 -1.81
CA PRO A 338 21.02 -7.86 -2.42
C PRO A 338 20.94 -7.89 -3.96
N GLN A 339 21.36 -9.02 -4.55
CA GLN A 339 21.37 -9.20 -6.01
C GLN A 339 19.97 -9.41 -6.61
N ASN A 340 18.97 -9.73 -5.77
CA ASN A 340 17.58 -9.99 -6.16
C ASN A 340 16.62 -8.95 -5.56
N ALA A 341 17.06 -7.70 -5.37
CA ALA A 341 16.28 -6.65 -4.68
C ALA A 341 14.90 -6.42 -5.33
N GLY A 342 14.80 -6.44 -6.65
CA GLY A 342 13.54 -6.31 -7.38
C GLY A 342 12.56 -7.46 -7.08
N THR A 343 13.02 -8.71 -7.20
CA THR A 343 12.21 -9.90 -6.88
C THR A 343 11.82 -9.90 -5.41
N SER A 344 12.74 -9.52 -4.51
CA SER A 344 12.49 -9.39 -3.08
C SER A 344 11.36 -8.41 -2.78
N THR A 345 11.39 -7.24 -3.40
CA THR A 345 10.35 -6.21 -3.24
C THR A 345 8.99 -6.68 -3.78
N SER A 346 8.98 -7.42 -4.89
CA SER A 346 7.75 -8.00 -5.44
C SER A 346 7.13 -9.02 -4.50
N VAL A 347 7.90 -9.98 -3.98
CA VAL A 347 7.43 -10.95 -2.98
C VAL A 347 6.89 -10.24 -1.73
N GLY A 348 7.63 -9.25 -1.23
CA GLY A 348 7.20 -8.46 -0.10
C GLY A 348 5.91 -7.69 -0.34
N GLY A 349 5.77 -7.06 -1.50
CA GLY A 349 4.55 -6.33 -1.88
C GLY A 349 3.32 -7.25 -1.92
N VAL A 350 3.49 -8.46 -2.46
CA VAL A 350 2.44 -9.50 -2.45
C VAL A 350 2.00 -9.85 -1.04
N LEU A 351 2.95 -10.18 -0.18
CA LEU A 351 2.63 -10.54 1.21
C LEU A 351 1.93 -9.40 1.95
N ILE A 352 2.41 -8.17 1.76
CA ILE A 352 1.84 -6.97 2.39
C ILE A 352 0.37 -6.79 1.98
N PHE A 353 0.07 -6.72 0.68
CA PHE A 353 -1.30 -6.47 0.22
C PHE A 353 -2.22 -7.68 0.41
N MET A 354 -1.71 -8.91 0.27
CA MET A 354 -2.48 -10.11 0.53
C MET A 354 -2.87 -10.24 2.00
N CYS A 355 -1.91 -10.09 2.92
CA CYS A 355 -2.19 -10.11 4.36
C CYS A 355 -3.13 -8.96 4.74
N GLY A 356 -2.88 -7.74 4.27
CA GLY A 356 -3.75 -6.60 4.53
C GLY A 356 -5.18 -6.85 4.04
N GLY A 357 -5.34 -7.29 2.80
CA GLY A 357 -6.64 -7.57 2.20
C GLY A 357 -7.39 -8.71 2.92
N VAL A 358 -6.75 -9.85 3.13
CA VAL A 358 -7.39 -11.00 3.78
C VAL A 358 -7.79 -10.68 5.22
N ILE A 359 -6.90 -10.06 6.00
CA ILE A 359 -7.18 -9.73 7.40
C ILE A 359 -8.26 -8.68 7.51
N SER A 360 -8.29 -7.68 6.63
CA SER A 360 -9.38 -6.70 6.61
C SER A 360 -10.73 -7.31 6.27
N VAL A 361 -10.78 -8.34 5.39
CA VAL A 361 -12.01 -9.13 5.14
C VAL A 361 -12.46 -9.85 6.42
N VAL A 362 -11.53 -10.52 7.11
CA VAL A 362 -11.86 -11.26 8.36
C VAL A 362 -12.43 -10.32 9.42
N ILE A 363 -11.85 -9.13 9.59
CA ILE A 363 -12.36 -8.13 10.54
C ILE A 363 -13.74 -7.61 10.13
N ASN A 364 -13.96 -7.37 8.84
CA ASN A 364 -15.28 -6.94 8.36
C ASN A 364 -16.38 -7.98 8.56
N LEU A 365 -16.04 -9.27 8.56
CA LEU A 365 -17.00 -10.34 8.89
C LEU A 365 -17.42 -10.32 10.36
N ALA A 366 -16.60 -9.78 11.25
CA ALA A 366 -16.90 -9.57 12.67
C ALA A 366 -17.62 -8.23 12.91
N SER A 367 -18.61 -7.91 12.08
CA SER A 367 -19.21 -6.57 11.92
C SER A 367 -19.95 -6.02 13.15
N GLU A 368 -20.30 -6.84 14.13
CA GLU A 368 -21.04 -6.38 15.31
C GLU A 368 -20.19 -5.52 16.25
N ASP A 369 -18.92 -5.88 16.47
CA ASP A 369 -17.96 -5.11 17.26
C ASP A 369 -16.60 -4.97 16.58
N LEU A 370 -16.52 -4.02 15.65
CA LEU A 370 -15.29 -3.73 14.90
C LEU A 370 -14.14 -3.27 15.79
N THR A 371 -14.43 -2.61 16.91
CA THR A 371 -13.40 -2.09 17.81
C THR A 371 -12.68 -3.23 18.52
N THR A 372 -13.45 -4.16 19.07
CA THR A 372 -12.90 -5.38 19.68
C THR A 372 -12.21 -6.27 18.65
N ALA A 373 -12.78 -6.42 17.44
CA ALA A 373 -12.16 -7.18 16.37
C ALA A 373 -10.80 -6.60 15.95
N LEU A 374 -10.69 -5.26 15.81
CA LEU A 374 -9.42 -4.59 15.54
C LEU A 374 -8.40 -4.79 16.67
N ALA A 375 -8.83 -4.62 17.92
CA ALA A 375 -7.96 -4.79 19.07
C ALA A 375 -7.38 -6.21 19.18
N LEU A 376 -8.23 -7.22 19.01
CA LEU A 376 -7.82 -8.64 18.98
C LEU A 376 -6.89 -8.92 17.79
N CYS A 377 -7.19 -8.34 16.63
CA CYS A 377 -6.31 -8.43 15.47
C CYS A 377 -4.91 -7.90 15.80
N PHE A 378 -4.79 -6.72 16.43
CA PHE A 378 -3.49 -6.15 16.79
C PHE A 378 -2.72 -7.06 17.76
N LEU A 379 -3.41 -7.66 18.73
CA LEU A 379 -2.81 -8.60 19.69
C LEU A 379 -2.32 -9.89 18.99
N ILE A 380 -3.17 -10.49 18.17
CA ILE A 380 -2.85 -11.77 17.49
C ILE A 380 -1.72 -11.57 16.49
N LEU A 381 -1.78 -10.52 15.66
CA LEU A 381 -0.79 -10.30 14.61
C LEU A 381 0.56 -9.87 15.20
N SER A 382 0.57 -9.05 16.26
CA SER A 382 1.81 -8.68 16.95
C SER A 382 2.43 -9.87 17.67
N ALA A 383 1.65 -10.72 18.34
CA ALA A 383 2.14 -11.94 18.97
C ALA A 383 2.73 -12.92 17.94
N THR A 384 2.03 -13.10 16.79
CA THR A 384 2.55 -13.91 15.67
C THR A 384 3.87 -13.34 15.14
N GLY A 385 3.94 -12.01 14.94
CA GLY A 385 5.17 -11.33 14.50
C GLY A 385 6.33 -11.50 15.48
N LEU A 386 6.08 -11.40 16.80
CA LEU A 386 7.07 -11.64 17.85
C LEU A 386 7.57 -13.10 17.83
N GLY A 387 6.65 -14.05 17.69
CA GLY A 387 6.97 -15.48 17.54
C GLY A 387 7.87 -15.75 16.32
N LEU A 388 7.52 -15.18 15.17
CA LEU A 388 8.35 -15.26 13.95
C LEU A 388 9.74 -14.66 14.18
N ASN A 389 9.84 -13.51 14.84
CA ASN A 389 11.12 -12.86 15.13
C ASN A 389 12.00 -13.73 16.03
N VAL A 390 11.44 -14.40 17.02
CA VAL A 390 12.16 -15.36 17.89
C VAL A 390 12.64 -16.56 17.07
N LEU A 391 11.82 -17.15 16.22
CA LEU A 391 12.18 -18.28 15.35
C LEU A 391 13.34 -17.92 14.42
N ILE A 392 13.27 -16.76 13.74
CA ILE A 392 14.33 -16.26 12.85
C ILE A 392 15.64 -16.07 13.61
N THR A 393 15.58 -15.50 14.82
CA THR A 393 16.77 -15.23 15.63
C THR A 393 17.43 -16.51 16.11
N ARG A 394 16.65 -17.52 16.53
CA ARG A 394 17.16 -18.83 16.94
C ARG A 394 17.80 -19.59 15.77
N SER A 395 17.18 -19.58 14.59
CA SER A 395 17.75 -20.22 13.39
C SER A 395 19.09 -19.61 12.99
N HIS A 396 19.28 -18.32 13.24
CA HIS A 396 20.56 -17.62 12.98
C HIS A 396 21.67 -18.04 13.96
N LEU A 397 21.33 -18.30 15.23
CA LEU A 397 22.27 -18.76 16.22
C LEU A 397 22.72 -20.22 15.97
N ALA A 398 21.77 -21.09 15.58
CA ALA A 398 22.08 -22.49 15.29
C ALA A 398 23.06 -22.65 14.10
N LEU A 399 22.97 -21.79 13.07
CA LEU A 399 23.88 -21.82 11.91
C LEU A 399 25.26 -21.19 12.16
N LYS A 400 25.44 -20.50 13.27
CA LYS A 400 26.77 -19.95 13.67
C LYS A 400 27.56 -20.88 14.59
N VAL A 401 26.91 -21.87 15.18
CA VAL A 401 27.49 -22.79 16.16
C VAL A 401 27.77 -24.18 15.52
N GLY A 402 27.23 -24.48 14.38
CA GLY A 402 27.57 -25.64 13.53
C GLY A 402 28.45 -25.23 12.36
#